data_88a477a860988ffb6a2ca13eb3119a09
#
_entry.id   88a477a860988ffb6a2ca13eb3119a09
#
_cell.length_a   1.000
_cell.length_b   1.000
_cell.length_c   1.000
_cell.angle_alpha   90.00
_cell.angle_beta   90.00
_cell.angle_gamma   90.00
#
_symmetry.space_group_name_H-M   'P 1'
#
loop_
_entity.id
_entity.type
_entity.pdbx_description
1 polymer ?
#
loop_
_entity_poly.entity_id
_entity_poly.type
_entity_poly.pdbx_seq_one_letter_code
_entity_poly.pdbx_strand_id
1 'polypeptide(L)'
;MGKGFLMTVLVCATILSSGMLRAQESSDAAEVHALELKMLDCYKLRQIETFAGVLDDDFVITFEDGSTYSKTGYLAYSASSSTHIETVEIPEMRVRVHGQTAIVTGVYHEKGVDAQKSYDYRDRFTDVWMKKAGKWQLVAAHYSVPKK
;
A
#
# COMPACT_ATOMS: atom_id res chain seq x y z
N MET A 1 -36.47 0.54 -43.26
CA MET A 1 -35.49 -0.44 -42.73
C MET A 1 -34.21 0.32 -42.33
N GLY A 2 -34.06 0.69 -41.06
CA GLY A 2 -32.90 1.49 -40.65
C GLY A 2 -32.75 1.77 -39.14
N LYS A 3 -33.63 1.23 -38.26
CA LYS A 3 -33.56 1.50 -36.80
C LYS A 3 -32.94 0.40 -35.96
N GLY A 4 -32.69 -0.79 -36.53
CA GLY A 4 -32.12 -1.94 -35.77
C GLY A 4 -30.61 -1.99 -35.68
N PHE A 5 -29.88 -1.34 -36.59
CA PHE A 5 -28.42 -1.44 -36.67
C PHE A 5 -27.68 -0.52 -35.67
N LEU A 6 -28.30 0.60 -35.27
CA LEU A 6 -27.66 1.56 -34.35
C LEU A 6 -27.66 1.07 -32.89
N MET A 7 -28.65 0.26 -32.53
CA MET A 7 -28.77 -0.25 -31.12
C MET A 7 -27.77 -1.37 -30.80
N THR A 8 -27.39 -2.18 -31.78
CA THR A 8 -26.44 -3.31 -31.61
C THR A 8 -25.01 -2.80 -31.41
N VAL A 9 -24.62 -1.70 -32.08
CA VAL A 9 -23.26 -1.11 -31.93
C VAL A 9 -23.08 -0.47 -30.55
N LEU A 10 -24.13 0.16 -29.99
CA LEU A 10 -24.05 0.81 -28.68
C LEU A 10 -23.88 -0.19 -27.52
N VAL A 11 -24.52 -1.35 -27.60
CA VAL A 11 -24.43 -2.43 -26.58
C VAL A 11 -23.06 -3.08 -26.59
N CYS A 12 -22.45 -3.29 -27.76
CA CYS A 12 -21.09 -3.84 -27.86
C CYS A 12 -20.03 -2.89 -27.29
N ALA A 13 -20.14 -1.58 -27.48
CA ALA A 13 -19.20 -0.59 -26.97
C ALA A 13 -19.21 -0.51 -25.43
N THR A 14 -20.36 -0.66 -24.80
CA THR A 14 -20.48 -0.62 -23.32
C THR A 14 -19.93 -1.89 -22.65
N ILE A 15 -20.04 -3.06 -23.27
CA ILE A 15 -19.50 -4.30 -22.74
C ILE A 15 -17.97 -4.33 -22.82
N LEU A 16 -17.39 -3.81 -23.91
CA LEU A 16 -15.93 -3.73 -24.08
C LEU A 16 -15.30 -2.76 -23.07
N SER A 17 -15.92 -1.62 -22.79
CA SER A 17 -15.41 -0.67 -21.82
C SER A 17 -15.44 -1.21 -20.38
N SER A 18 -16.46 -1.95 -20.01
CA SER A 18 -16.55 -2.58 -18.68
C SER A 18 -15.52 -3.69 -18.45
N GLY A 19 -15.20 -4.46 -19.50
CA GLY A 19 -14.16 -5.49 -19.46
C GLY A 19 -12.75 -4.90 -19.31
N MET A 20 -12.46 -3.83 -20.02
CA MET A 20 -11.19 -3.11 -19.92
C MET A 20 -10.97 -2.48 -18.54
N LEU A 21 -12.01 -1.88 -17.96
CA LEU A 21 -11.94 -1.27 -16.63
C LEU A 21 -11.64 -2.32 -15.54
N ARG A 22 -12.31 -3.46 -15.57
CA ARG A 22 -12.07 -4.56 -14.61
C ARG A 22 -10.67 -5.16 -14.76
N ALA A 23 -10.17 -5.31 -16.00
CA ALA A 23 -8.82 -5.79 -16.24
C ALA A 23 -7.77 -4.80 -15.71
N GLN A 24 -8.00 -3.50 -15.87
CA GLN A 24 -7.12 -2.46 -15.34
C GLN A 24 -7.12 -2.45 -13.82
N GLU A 25 -8.28 -2.51 -13.17
CA GLU A 25 -8.37 -2.58 -11.71
C GLU A 25 -7.67 -3.81 -11.12
N SER A 26 -7.75 -4.95 -11.80
CA SER A 26 -7.03 -6.18 -11.40
C SER A 26 -5.52 -6.03 -11.53
N SER A 27 -5.04 -5.40 -12.62
CA SER A 27 -3.62 -5.10 -12.83
C SER A 27 -3.09 -4.10 -11.79
N ASP A 28 -3.84 -3.04 -11.51
CA ASP A 28 -3.49 -2.03 -10.52
C ASP A 28 -3.46 -2.62 -9.11
N ALA A 29 -4.39 -3.50 -8.77
CA ALA A 29 -4.37 -4.21 -7.49
C ALA A 29 -3.14 -5.10 -7.33
N ALA A 30 -2.72 -5.81 -8.37
CA ALA A 30 -1.51 -6.61 -8.35
C ALA A 30 -0.23 -5.76 -8.23
N GLU A 31 -0.19 -4.60 -8.89
CA GLU A 31 0.92 -3.65 -8.79
C GLU A 31 1.04 -3.09 -7.37
N VAL A 32 -0.06 -2.62 -6.78
CA VAL A 32 -0.08 -2.10 -5.41
C VAL A 32 0.29 -3.19 -4.39
N HIS A 33 -0.20 -4.42 -4.57
CA HIS A 33 0.19 -5.54 -3.72
C HIS A 33 1.71 -5.79 -3.76
N ALA A 34 2.31 -5.75 -4.95
CA ALA A 34 3.77 -5.91 -5.09
C ALA A 34 4.56 -4.75 -4.47
N LEU A 35 4.03 -3.52 -4.52
CA LEU A 35 4.63 -2.34 -3.90
C LEU A 35 4.58 -2.42 -2.36
N GLU A 36 3.50 -2.94 -1.77
CA GLU A 36 3.42 -3.21 -0.33
C GLU A 36 4.53 -4.16 0.12
N LEU A 37 4.70 -5.28 -0.57
CA LEU A 37 5.76 -6.24 -0.24
C LEU A 37 7.15 -5.63 -0.42
N LYS A 38 7.36 -4.88 -1.50
CA LYS A 38 8.61 -4.17 -1.74
C LYS A 38 8.91 -3.15 -0.62
N MET A 39 7.90 -2.45 -0.13
CA MET A 39 8.05 -1.49 0.97
C MET A 39 8.54 -2.19 2.25
N LEU A 40 7.98 -3.36 2.59
CA LEU A 40 8.45 -4.17 3.70
C LEU A 40 9.93 -4.56 3.57
N ASP A 41 10.33 -5.03 2.39
CA ASP A 41 11.71 -5.41 2.12
C ASP A 41 12.65 -4.20 2.25
N CYS A 42 12.27 -3.05 1.70
CA CYS A 42 13.05 -1.81 1.83
C CYS A 42 13.21 -1.39 3.30
N TYR A 43 12.15 -1.49 4.09
CA TYR A 43 12.16 -1.17 5.52
C TYR A 43 13.09 -2.13 6.28
N LYS A 44 12.89 -3.44 6.12
CA LYS A 44 13.71 -4.47 6.77
C LYS A 44 15.20 -4.34 6.42
N LEU A 45 15.51 -4.12 5.15
CA LEU A 45 16.88 -4.04 4.65
C LEU A 45 17.48 -2.63 4.75
N ARG A 46 16.76 -1.66 5.30
CA ARG A 46 17.16 -0.25 5.43
C ARG A 46 17.59 0.38 4.11
N GLN A 47 16.88 0.07 3.04
CA GLN A 47 17.10 0.64 1.71
C GLN A 47 16.39 2.01 1.60
N ILE A 48 16.88 3.00 2.34
CA ILE A 48 16.19 4.28 2.56
C ILE A 48 15.89 5.03 1.27
N GLU A 49 16.80 5.06 0.29
CA GLU A 49 16.56 5.73 -0.99
C GLU A 49 15.45 5.05 -1.81
N THR A 50 15.45 3.72 -1.85
CA THR A 50 14.40 2.95 -2.55
C THR A 50 13.06 3.13 -1.84
N PHE A 51 13.07 3.13 -0.51
CA PHE A 51 11.90 3.38 0.31
C PHE A 51 11.33 4.79 0.06
N ALA A 52 12.17 5.82 0.01
CA ALA A 52 11.77 7.19 -0.31
C ALA A 52 11.07 7.30 -1.67
N GLY A 53 11.44 6.48 -2.66
CA GLY A 53 10.84 6.45 -3.99
C GLY A 53 9.42 5.85 -4.04
N VAL A 54 9.02 5.11 -3.01
CA VAL A 54 7.67 4.53 -2.87
C VAL A 54 6.71 5.51 -2.18
N LEU A 55 7.24 6.35 -1.29
CA LEU A 55 6.46 7.33 -0.53
C LEU A 55 6.21 8.59 -1.37
N ASP A 56 4.98 9.08 -1.33
CA ASP A 56 4.62 10.40 -1.90
C ASP A 56 5.26 11.54 -1.10
N ASP A 57 5.42 12.71 -1.70
CA ASP A 57 5.97 13.88 -0.99
C ASP A 57 5.06 14.39 0.13
N ASP A 58 3.73 14.19 -0.01
CA ASP A 58 2.72 14.50 1.00
C ASP A 58 2.46 13.32 1.98
N PHE A 59 3.30 12.29 1.95
CA PHE A 59 3.11 11.11 2.79
C PHE A 59 3.02 11.45 4.28
N VAL A 60 2.07 10.79 4.95
CA VAL A 60 1.91 10.81 6.40
C VAL A 60 1.70 9.41 6.94
N ILE A 61 2.34 9.08 8.05
CA ILE A 61 2.09 7.85 8.81
C ILE A 61 1.68 8.19 10.24
N THR A 62 0.72 7.44 10.76
CA THR A 62 0.31 7.47 12.17
C THR A 62 0.48 6.08 12.76
N PHE A 63 1.24 5.99 13.83
CA PHE A 63 1.46 4.76 14.58
C PHE A 63 0.38 4.53 15.66
N GLU A 64 0.38 3.34 16.24
CA GLU A 64 -0.59 2.88 17.23
C GLU A 64 -0.58 3.70 18.54
N ASP A 65 0.53 4.37 18.84
CA ASP A 65 0.67 5.29 20.01
C ASP A 65 0.19 6.72 19.71
N GLY A 66 -0.26 6.97 18.47
CA GLY A 66 -0.71 8.26 17.97
C GLY A 66 0.42 9.17 17.47
N SER A 67 1.68 8.74 17.48
CA SER A 67 2.78 9.49 16.88
C SER A 67 2.60 9.56 15.36
N THR A 68 2.93 10.71 14.77
CA THR A 68 2.71 10.99 13.35
C THR A 68 3.97 11.55 12.73
N TYR A 69 4.33 11.05 11.55
CA TYR A 69 5.52 11.48 10.82
C TYR A 69 5.17 11.81 9.36
N SER A 70 5.80 12.85 8.84
CA SER A 70 5.90 13.10 7.40
C SER A 70 6.88 12.13 6.74
N LYS A 71 6.93 12.13 5.40
CA LYS A 71 7.94 11.36 4.63
C LYS A 71 9.35 11.53 5.19
N THR A 72 9.81 12.78 5.31
CA THR A 72 11.17 13.08 5.81
C THR A 72 11.38 12.57 7.23
N GLY A 73 10.40 12.79 8.12
CA GLY A 73 10.46 12.32 9.50
C GLY A 73 10.51 10.79 9.59
N TYR A 74 9.68 10.10 8.80
CA TYR A 74 9.64 8.64 8.80
C TYR A 74 10.92 8.01 8.23
N LEU A 75 11.48 8.58 7.16
CA LEU A 75 12.76 8.12 6.60
C LEU A 75 13.91 8.31 7.59
N ALA A 76 13.95 9.45 8.29
CA ALA A 76 14.94 9.71 9.34
C ALA A 76 14.79 8.74 10.52
N TYR A 77 13.56 8.50 10.98
CA TYR A 77 13.24 7.50 12.00
C TYR A 77 13.72 6.11 11.59
N SER A 78 13.37 5.66 10.38
CA SER A 78 13.76 4.35 9.85
C SER A 78 15.28 4.21 9.71
N ALA A 79 15.97 5.26 9.28
CA ALA A 79 17.43 5.26 9.12
C ALA A 79 18.18 5.21 10.46
N SER A 80 17.65 5.87 11.49
CA SER A 80 18.28 5.98 12.81
C SER A 80 17.96 4.82 13.75
N SER A 81 16.97 3.99 13.44
CA SER A 81 16.55 2.88 14.30
C SER A 81 17.67 1.86 14.52
N SER A 82 17.92 1.50 15.76
CA SER A 82 18.86 0.44 16.16
C SER A 82 18.23 -0.95 16.19
N THR A 83 16.93 -1.03 15.95
CA THR A 83 16.17 -2.28 15.95
C THR A 83 16.70 -3.26 14.92
N HIS A 84 16.96 -4.48 15.32
CA HIS A 84 17.29 -5.59 14.43
C HIS A 84 16.02 -6.36 14.08
N ILE A 85 15.55 -6.21 12.86
CA ILE A 85 14.33 -6.88 12.38
C ILE A 85 14.72 -8.28 11.89
N GLU A 86 14.24 -9.32 12.57
CA GLU A 86 14.43 -10.71 12.18
C GLU A 86 13.47 -11.11 11.07
N THR A 87 12.17 -10.88 11.30
CA THR A 87 11.11 -11.14 10.34
C THR A 87 10.13 -9.99 10.28
N VAL A 88 9.63 -9.69 9.09
CA VAL A 88 8.50 -8.80 8.86
C VAL A 88 7.65 -9.39 7.75
N GLU A 89 6.34 -9.43 7.95
CA GLU A 89 5.41 -10.05 7.01
C GLU A 89 4.02 -9.41 7.09
N ILE A 90 3.24 -9.59 6.02
CA ILE A 90 1.81 -9.25 5.97
C ILE A 90 1.03 -10.54 5.72
N PRO A 91 0.69 -11.31 6.79
CA PRO A 91 0.00 -12.59 6.65
C PRO A 91 -1.42 -12.45 6.11
N GLU A 92 -2.02 -11.28 6.24
CA GLU A 92 -3.33 -10.95 5.68
C GLU A 92 -3.22 -9.60 4.96
N MET A 93 -3.54 -9.57 3.68
CA MET A 93 -3.56 -8.35 2.87
C MET A 93 -4.76 -8.32 1.93
N ARG A 94 -5.42 -7.18 1.85
CA ARG A 94 -6.50 -6.94 0.90
C ARG A 94 -6.31 -5.58 0.22
N VAL A 95 -6.16 -5.60 -1.09
CA VAL A 95 -6.08 -4.40 -1.94
C VAL A 95 -7.44 -4.16 -2.59
N ARG A 96 -7.90 -2.92 -2.55
CA ARG A 96 -9.13 -2.43 -3.20
C ARG A 96 -8.81 -1.19 -4.00
N VAL A 97 -8.98 -1.28 -5.32
CA VAL A 97 -8.72 -0.17 -6.24
C VAL A 97 -10.01 0.56 -6.57
N HIS A 98 -9.96 1.87 -6.56
CA HIS A 98 -11.04 2.79 -6.90
C HIS A 98 -10.47 3.90 -7.80
N GLY A 99 -10.43 3.64 -9.11
CA GLY A 99 -9.82 4.53 -10.08
C GLY A 99 -8.31 4.71 -9.82
N GLN A 100 -7.89 5.92 -9.47
CA GLN A 100 -6.49 6.25 -9.16
C GLN A 100 -6.15 6.17 -7.67
N THR A 101 -7.02 5.58 -6.86
CA THR A 101 -6.79 5.36 -5.43
C THR A 101 -6.90 3.89 -5.10
N ALA A 102 -5.98 3.38 -4.30
CA ALA A 102 -6.07 2.06 -3.73
C ALA A 102 -6.03 2.13 -2.20
N ILE A 103 -6.87 1.31 -1.56
CA ILE A 103 -6.90 1.15 -0.11
C ILE A 103 -6.41 -0.27 0.18
N VAL A 104 -5.34 -0.36 0.94
CA VAL A 104 -4.79 -1.63 1.42
C VAL A 104 -5.07 -1.77 2.90
N THR A 105 -5.59 -2.91 3.29
CA THR A 105 -5.82 -3.24 4.70
C THR A 105 -5.21 -4.59 4.99
N GLY A 106 -4.64 -4.75 6.18
CA GLY A 106 -4.01 -6.02 6.52
C GLY A 106 -3.60 -6.15 7.96
N VAL A 107 -2.81 -7.19 8.19
CA VAL A 107 -2.10 -7.44 9.44
C VAL A 107 -0.62 -7.30 9.17
N TYR A 108 0.04 -6.41 9.89
CA TYR A 108 1.49 -6.31 9.95
C TYR A 108 2.00 -7.15 11.10
N HIS A 109 3.02 -7.95 10.86
CA HIS A 109 3.64 -8.79 11.89
C HIS A 109 5.16 -8.65 11.82
N GLU A 110 5.76 -8.21 12.91
CA GLU A 110 7.20 -8.03 13.01
C GLU A 110 7.76 -8.67 14.27
N LYS A 111 8.93 -9.30 14.11
CA LYS A 111 9.74 -9.84 15.21
C LYS A 111 11.16 -9.35 15.08
N GLY A 112 11.78 -9.14 16.20
CA GLY A 112 13.17 -8.71 16.22
C GLY A 112 13.70 -8.48 17.61
N VAL A 113 14.80 -7.72 17.68
CA VAL A 113 15.46 -7.34 18.92
C VAL A 113 15.67 -5.85 18.94
N ASP A 114 15.20 -5.19 20.01
CA ASP A 114 15.49 -3.80 20.30
C ASP A 114 16.09 -3.65 21.70
N ALA A 115 17.20 -2.92 21.82
CA ALA A 115 17.94 -2.75 23.07
C ALA A 115 18.15 -4.07 23.83
N GLN A 116 18.51 -5.15 23.12
CA GLN A 116 18.73 -6.51 23.64
C GLN A 116 17.47 -7.22 24.17
N LYS A 117 16.28 -6.69 23.88
CA LYS A 117 15.01 -7.32 24.22
C LYS A 117 14.31 -7.79 22.95
N SER A 118 13.93 -9.06 22.93
CA SER A 118 13.11 -9.58 21.83
C SER A 118 11.71 -9.01 21.88
N TYR A 119 11.14 -8.73 20.73
CA TYR A 119 9.75 -8.34 20.57
C TYR A 119 9.06 -9.16 19.48
N ASP A 120 7.76 -9.27 19.59
CA ASP A 120 6.86 -9.91 18.63
C ASP A 120 5.52 -9.17 18.70
N TYR A 121 5.21 -8.37 17.68
CA TYR A 121 3.96 -7.60 17.67
C TYR A 121 3.20 -7.72 16.35
N ARG A 122 1.90 -7.50 16.44
CA ARG A 122 0.97 -7.52 15.32
C ARG A 122 0.05 -6.32 15.40
N ASP A 123 -0.01 -5.59 14.30
CA ASP A 123 -0.87 -4.44 14.13
C ASP A 123 -1.85 -4.65 12.98
N ARG A 124 -2.99 -3.98 13.05
CA ARG A 124 -3.82 -3.72 11.88
C ARG A 124 -3.31 -2.47 11.20
N PHE A 125 -3.26 -2.49 9.86
CA PHE A 125 -2.89 -1.31 9.11
C PHE A 125 -3.93 -0.97 8.03
N THR A 126 -3.93 0.29 7.66
CA THR A 126 -4.64 0.82 6.50
C THR A 126 -3.73 1.78 5.78
N ASP A 127 -3.41 1.43 4.54
CA ASP A 127 -2.56 2.21 3.65
C ASP A 127 -3.38 2.74 2.48
N VAL A 128 -3.11 3.98 2.11
CA VAL A 128 -3.75 4.66 0.99
C VAL A 128 -2.70 4.96 -0.06
N TRP A 129 -2.90 4.42 -1.24
CA TRP A 129 -2.07 4.62 -2.41
C TRP A 129 -2.79 5.50 -3.44
N MET A 130 -2.05 6.36 -4.10
CA MET A 130 -2.54 7.17 -5.21
C MET A 130 -1.68 6.99 -6.45
N LYS A 131 -2.33 6.86 -7.62
CA LYS A 131 -1.64 6.80 -8.91
C LYS A 131 -1.45 8.21 -9.45
N LYS A 132 -0.22 8.72 -9.40
CA LYS A 132 0.18 10.05 -9.87
C LYS A 132 1.11 9.91 -11.07
N ALA A 133 0.78 10.53 -12.19
CA ALA A 133 1.55 10.42 -13.44
C ALA A 133 1.92 8.96 -13.82
N GLY A 134 0.96 8.05 -13.65
CA GLY A 134 1.11 6.63 -13.98
C GLY A 134 1.86 5.78 -12.95
N LYS A 135 2.28 6.34 -11.80
CA LYS A 135 2.99 5.63 -10.73
C LYS A 135 2.15 5.58 -9.47
N TRP A 136 2.08 4.43 -8.83
CA TRP A 136 1.51 4.29 -7.51
C TRP A 136 2.50 4.75 -6.44
N GLN A 137 2.04 5.63 -5.55
CA GLN A 137 2.80 6.13 -4.40
C GLN A 137 1.94 6.08 -3.15
N LEU A 138 2.55 5.70 -2.03
CA LEU A 138 1.89 5.68 -0.72
C LEU A 138 1.73 7.11 -0.20
N VAL A 139 0.50 7.51 0.07
CA VAL A 139 0.19 8.87 0.56
C VAL A 139 -0.17 8.89 2.05
N ALA A 140 -0.69 7.79 2.58
CA ALA A 140 -0.99 7.70 4.01
C ALA A 140 -0.89 6.26 4.51
N ALA A 141 -0.43 6.10 5.74
CA ALA A 141 -0.39 4.84 6.47
C ALA A 141 -0.92 5.04 7.90
N HIS A 142 -1.68 4.08 8.39
CA HIS A 142 -2.18 4.09 9.76
C HIS A 142 -2.11 2.68 10.35
N TYR A 143 -1.51 2.60 11.54
CA TYR A 143 -1.37 1.37 12.32
C TYR A 143 -2.22 1.44 13.59
N SER A 144 -2.71 0.28 14.03
CA SER A 144 -3.51 0.18 15.25
C SER A 144 -3.35 -1.20 15.89
N VAL A 145 -3.24 -1.23 17.22
CA VAL A 145 -3.20 -2.48 17.97
C VAL A 145 -4.61 -3.06 18.08
N PRO A 146 -4.83 -4.33 17.66
CA PRO A 146 -6.11 -4.99 17.87
C PRO A 146 -6.43 -5.08 19.36
N LYS A 147 -7.65 -4.68 19.74
CA LYS A 147 -8.11 -4.94 21.12
C LYS A 147 -8.24 -6.45 21.34
N LYS A 148 -7.70 -6.92 22.46
CA LYS A 148 -7.88 -8.29 22.94
C LYS A 148 -9.31 -8.52 23.43
#